data_7c0c945bd8b6be622531c071d207db78
#
_entry.id   7c0c945bd8b6be622531c071d207db78
#
_cell.length_a   1.000
_cell.length_b   1.000
_cell.length_c   1.000
_cell.angle_alpha   90.00
_cell.angle_beta   90.00
_cell.angle_gamma   90.00
#
_symmetry.space_group_name_H-M   'P 1'
#
loop_
_entity.id
_entity.type
_entity.pdbx_description
1 polymer ?
#
loop_
_entity_poly.entity_id
_entity_poly.type
_entity_poly.pdbx_seq_one_letter_code
_entity_poly.pdbx_strand_id
1 'polypeptide(L)'
;PQVLIVHTHGSEAYSMPAGQEYVPSGECRTTDCALNVVRVGDEIAKTLEEAGLKVVHDATLHDYPEYSGAYGRSLETVEKYMEQYPTISLVLDVHRDAISDGNGGMYKVVSGVAGVNAAQMSFVIGTDGGGLEHPHWQENLKLAAAIQQNLADSYPTLMRPITVRNSRYNQHTTPGSLLVEMGAAGNSLDEALLSARLLGKAIAEVMGEA
;
A
#
# COMPACT_ATOMS: atom_id res chain seq x y z
N PRO A 1 -17.27 7.89 4.54
CA PRO A 1 -16.04 7.71 3.75
C PRO A 1 -16.22 6.63 2.69
N GLN A 2 -15.52 6.78 1.56
CA GLN A 2 -15.48 5.79 0.48
C GLN A 2 -14.21 4.92 0.54
N VAL A 3 -13.15 5.43 1.16
CA VAL A 3 -11.84 4.80 1.21
C VAL A 3 -11.42 4.54 2.65
N LEU A 4 -10.90 3.34 2.89
CA LEU A 4 -10.19 2.97 4.10
C LEU A 4 -8.74 2.64 3.73
N ILE A 5 -7.79 3.30 4.38
CA ILE A 5 -6.36 2.97 4.30
C ILE A 5 -5.95 2.30 5.60
N VAL A 6 -5.28 1.16 5.50
CA VAL A 6 -4.75 0.38 6.62
C VAL A 6 -3.32 -0.07 6.32
N HIS A 7 -2.64 -0.60 7.35
CA HIS A 7 -1.29 -1.11 7.27
C HIS A 7 -1.20 -2.42 8.05
N THR A 8 -1.28 -3.56 7.37
CA THR A 8 -1.06 -4.85 8.04
C THR A 8 0.37 -4.93 8.60
N HIS A 9 1.35 -4.36 7.88
CA HIS A 9 2.74 -4.24 8.34
C HIS A 9 3.14 -2.77 8.51
N GLY A 10 2.46 -2.06 9.40
CA GLY A 10 2.62 -0.62 9.60
C GLY A 10 4.00 -0.16 10.03
N SER A 11 4.83 -1.05 10.63
CA SER A 11 6.20 -0.71 11.00
C SER A 11 7.20 -0.74 9.85
N GLU A 12 6.81 -1.16 8.64
CA GLU A 12 7.67 -1.18 7.46
C GLU A 12 8.22 0.20 7.13
N ALA A 13 9.55 0.31 7.01
CA ALA A 13 10.25 1.57 6.82
C ALA A 13 11.15 1.54 5.58
N TYR A 14 11.70 2.69 5.26
CA TYR A 14 12.53 2.96 4.09
C TYR A 14 13.97 3.24 4.48
N SER A 15 14.88 3.25 3.51
CA SER A 15 16.27 3.67 3.72
C SER A 15 16.34 5.15 4.05
N MET A 16 17.13 5.50 5.06
CA MET A 16 17.35 6.87 5.51
C MET A 16 18.73 7.38 5.08
N PRO A 17 18.89 8.69 4.85
CA PRO A 17 20.19 9.28 4.66
C PRO A 17 21.11 9.02 5.86
N ALA A 18 22.41 8.90 5.60
CA ALA A 18 23.39 8.71 6.67
C ALA A 18 23.31 9.87 7.68
N GLY A 19 23.28 9.54 8.97
CA GLY A 19 23.14 10.50 10.07
C GLY A 19 21.69 10.92 10.38
N GLN A 20 20.70 10.29 9.72
CA GLN A 20 19.27 10.49 9.95
C GLN A 20 18.54 9.16 10.19
N GLU A 21 19.25 8.17 10.70
CA GLU A 21 18.72 6.84 10.95
C GLU A 21 17.60 6.88 11.99
N TYR A 22 16.54 6.14 11.75
CA TYR A 22 15.46 5.94 12.74
C TYR A 22 15.86 4.94 13.83
N VAL A 23 15.13 4.93 14.93
CA VAL A 23 15.24 3.87 15.93
C VAL A 23 14.56 2.61 15.37
N PRO A 24 15.32 1.52 15.11
CA PRO A 24 14.74 0.32 14.51
C PRO A 24 13.89 -0.46 15.52
N SER A 25 12.77 -0.98 15.08
CA SER A 25 11.93 -1.97 15.80
C SER A 25 12.08 -3.38 15.22
N GLY A 26 12.88 -3.54 14.16
CA GLY A 26 13.19 -4.75 13.43
C GLY A 26 13.98 -4.41 12.17
N GLU A 27 14.25 -5.40 11.33
CA GLU A 27 14.97 -5.18 10.07
C GLU A 27 14.16 -4.29 9.13
N CYS A 28 14.69 -3.11 8.79
CA CYS A 28 14.02 -2.07 8.00
C CYS A 28 12.61 -1.73 8.52
N ARG A 29 12.47 -1.61 9.85
CA ARG A 29 11.20 -1.33 10.53
C ARG A 29 11.38 -0.30 11.64
N THR A 30 10.39 0.56 11.83
CA THR A 30 10.32 1.52 12.93
C THR A 30 8.88 1.73 13.38
N THR A 31 8.68 2.00 14.66
CA THR A 31 7.38 2.40 15.21
C THR A 31 7.10 3.90 15.05
N ASP A 32 8.05 4.67 14.53
CA ASP A 32 7.83 6.09 14.19
C ASP A 32 7.01 6.20 12.91
N CYS A 33 5.72 6.51 13.06
CA CYS A 33 4.78 6.65 11.95
C CYS A 33 5.14 7.80 10.98
N ALA A 34 6.02 8.71 11.35
CA ALA A 34 6.53 9.72 10.42
C ALA A 34 7.57 9.17 9.44
N LEU A 35 8.12 7.97 9.67
CA LEU A 35 9.25 7.40 8.94
C LEU A 35 8.97 6.01 8.32
N ASN A 36 7.73 5.55 8.40
CA ASN A 36 7.32 4.25 7.90
C ASN A 36 6.17 4.34 6.87
N VAL A 37 5.57 3.22 6.48
CA VAL A 37 4.48 3.16 5.48
C VAL A 37 3.23 3.93 5.91
N VAL A 38 3.03 4.18 7.22
CA VAL A 38 1.92 5.01 7.70
C VAL A 38 2.04 6.43 7.15
N ARG A 39 3.25 7.01 7.12
CA ARG A 39 3.50 8.33 6.49
C ARG A 39 3.15 8.33 4.99
N VAL A 40 3.36 7.21 4.32
CA VAL A 40 2.96 7.04 2.90
C VAL A 40 1.44 7.01 2.79
N GLY A 41 0.76 6.30 3.69
CA GLY A 41 -0.70 6.30 3.82
C GLY A 41 -1.29 7.70 4.04
N ASP A 42 -0.67 8.54 4.89
CA ASP A 42 -1.06 9.94 5.09
C ASP A 42 -1.04 10.73 3.77
N GLU A 43 -0.01 10.54 2.95
CA GLU A 43 0.12 11.25 1.67
C GLU A 43 -0.92 10.80 0.65
N ILE A 44 -1.25 9.49 0.62
CA ILE A 44 -2.34 8.96 -0.21
C ILE A 44 -3.67 9.54 0.27
N ALA A 45 -3.96 9.48 1.58
CA ALA A 45 -5.19 10.01 2.16
C ALA A 45 -5.39 11.49 1.81
N LYS A 46 -4.36 12.30 2.04
CA LYS A 46 -4.37 13.72 1.70
C LYS A 46 -4.69 13.96 0.23
N THR A 47 -4.05 13.21 -0.68
CA THR A 47 -4.27 13.37 -2.12
C THR A 47 -5.70 13.00 -2.54
N LEU A 48 -6.26 11.94 -1.95
CA LEU A 48 -7.65 11.53 -2.18
C LEU A 48 -8.64 12.55 -1.64
N GLU A 49 -8.39 13.12 -0.46
CA GLU A 49 -9.21 14.16 0.14
C GLU A 49 -9.19 15.47 -0.67
N GLU A 50 -8.02 15.85 -1.20
CA GLU A 50 -7.88 16.98 -2.12
C GLU A 50 -8.69 16.77 -3.43
N ALA A 51 -8.88 15.51 -3.85
CA ALA A 51 -9.73 15.14 -4.97
C ALA A 51 -11.22 15.00 -4.61
N GLY A 52 -11.60 15.25 -3.35
CA GLY A 52 -13.01 15.25 -2.88
C GLY A 52 -13.52 13.93 -2.32
N LEU A 53 -12.69 12.90 -2.23
CA LEU A 53 -13.04 11.63 -1.58
C LEU A 53 -12.97 11.76 -0.06
N LYS A 54 -13.81 11.01 0.66
CA LYS A 54 -13.74 10.93 2.12
C LYS A 54 -12.98 9.68 2.51
N VAL A 55 -11.89 9.86 3.25
CA VAL A 55 -10.96 8.81 3.64
C VAL A 55 -11.02 8.56 5.14
N VAL A 56 -10.89 7.31 5.54
CA VAL A 56 -10.45 6.92 6.89
C VAL A 56 -9.05 6.34 6.73
N HIS A 57 -8.09 6.84 7.48
CA HIS A 57 -6.74 6.28 7.54
C HIS A 57 -6.49 5.77 8.96
N ASP A 58 -6.30 4.46 9.10
CA ASP A 58 -5.94 3.82 10.36
C ASP A 58 -4.42 3.64 10.45
N ALA A 59 -3.81 4.27 11.44
CA ALA A 59 -2.37 4.26 11.67
C ALA A 59 -1.91 3.16 12.64
N THR A 60 -2.76 2.18 12.94
CA THR A 60 -2.43 1.09 13.86
C THR A 60 -1.30 0.23 13.28
N LEU A 61 -0.27 -0.02 14.09
CA LEU A 61 0.84 -0.91 13.74
C LEU A 61 0.45 -2.35 14.10
N HIS A 62 -0.23 -3.05 13.17
CA HIS A 62 -0.73 -4.40 13.41
C HIS A 62 0.39 -5.46 13.53
N ASP A 63 1.60 -5.14 13.08
CA ASP A 63 2.79 -5.99 13.15
C ASP A 63 3.71 -5.70 14.35
N TYR A 64 3.28 -4.83 15.27
CA TYR A 64 4.04 -4.49 16.49
C TYR A 64 3.17 -4.65 17.75
N PRO A 65 3.70 -5.18 18.88
CA PRO A 65 5.09 -5.67 19.07
C PRO A 65 5.37 -7.02 18.40
N GLU A 66 4.36 -7.73 17.93
CA GLU A 66 4.49 -9.06 17.34
C GLU A 66 4.13 -9.05 15.85
N TYR A 67 5.06 -9.50 15.01
CA TYR A 67 4.84 -9.64 13.56
C TYR A 67 3.79 -10.71 13.25
N SER A 68 3.89 -11.86 13.93
CA SER A 68 2.96 -12.97 13.72
C SER A 68 1.54 -12.58 14.07
N GLY A 69 0.56 -12.94 13.23
CA GLY A 69 -0.85 -12.62 13.43
C GLY A 69 -1.25 -11.20 13.00
N ALA A 70 -0.35 -10.42 12.37
CA ALA A 70 -0.66 -9.06 11.88
C ALA A 70 -1.89 -9.03 10.96
N TYR A 71 -2.03 -9.98 10.03
CA TYR A 71 -3.20 -10.10 9.17
C TYR A 71 -4.52 -10.34 9.92
N GLY A 72 -4.50 -11.09 11.03
CA GLY A 72 -5.70 -11.25 11.87
C GLY A 72 -6.11 -9.93 12.52
N ARG A 73 -5.15 -9.21 13.10
CA ARG A 73 -5.41 -7.91 13.75
C ARG A 73 -5.86 -6.85 12.74
N SER A 74 -5.26 -6.79 11.55
CA SER A 74 -5.70 -5.85 10.52
C SER A 74 -7.08 -6.20 9.96
N LEU A 75 -7.43 -7.49 9.87
CA LEU A 75 -8.78 -7.90 9.49
C LEU A 75 -9.83 -7.38 10.47
N GLU A 76 -9.62 -7.54 11.77
CA GLU A 76 -10.53 -7.02 12.80
C GLU A 76 -10.72 -5.49 12.67
N THR A 77 -9.65 -4.77 12.35
CA THR A 77 -9.70 -3.32 12.09
C THR A 77 -10.53 -3.00 10.84
N VAL A 78 -10.30 -3.71 9.74
CA VAL A 78 -11.06 -3.51 8.48
C VAL A 78 -12.53 -3.80 8.70
N GLU A 79 -12.88 -4.94 9.28
CA GLU A 79 -14.27 -5.35 9.54
C GLU A 79 -15.00 -4.32 10.43
N LYS A 80 -14.35 -3.83 11.48
CA LYS A 80 -14.89 -2.77 12.35
C LYS A 80 -15.22 -1.50 11.58
N TYR A 81 -14.31 -1.03 10.71
CA TYR A 81 -14.56 0.18 9.92
C TYR A 81 -15.63 -0.03 8.84
N MET A 82 -15.69 -1.20 8.23
CA MET A 82 -16.73 -1.52 7.25
C MET A 82 -18.12 -1.62 7.88
N GLU A 83 -18.23 -2.13 9.13
CA GLU A 83 -19.46 -2.11 9.90
C GLU A 83 -19.87 -0.67 10.25
N GLN A 84 -18.92 0.15 10.68
CA GLN A 84 -19.16 1.55 11.06
C GLN A 84 -19.51 2.44 9.86
N TYR A 85 -18.90 2.17 8.71
CA TYR A 85 -19.05 2.95 7.49
C TYR A 85 -19.36 2.07 6.26
N PRO A 86 -20.63 1.66 6.07
CA PRO A 86 -21.03 0.80 4.94
C PRO A 86 -20.82 1.42 3.56
N THR A 87 -20.39 2.68 3.50
CA THR A 87 -20.05 3.41 2.26
C THR A 87 -18.62 3.19 1.80
N ILE A 88 -17.79 2.47 2.58
CA ILE A 88 -16.44 2.11 2.17
C ILE A 88 -16.52 1.11 1.01
N SER A 89 -15.98 1.51 -0.13
CA SER A 89 -15.92 0.70 -1.35
C SER A 89 -14.48 0.35 -1.77
N LEU A 90 -13.48 1.08 -1.24
CA LEU A 90 -12.06 0.79 -1.41
C LEU A 90 -11.39 0.59 -0.04
N VAL A 91 -10.73 -0.55 0.12
CA VAL A 91 -9.79 -0.82 1.23
C VAL A 91 -8.39 -0.94 0.63
N LEU A 92 -7.47 -0.11 1.07
CA LEU A 92 -6.09 -0.08 0.59
C LEU A 92 -5.14 -0.45 1.74
N ASP A 93 -4.53 -1.62 1.65
CA ASP A 93 -3.47 -2.08 2.56
C ASP A 93 -2.11 -1.64 2.00
N VAL A 94 -1.50 -0.65 2.65
CA VAL A 94 -0.27 -0.01 2.16
C VAL A 94 0.94 -0.64 2.81
N HIS A 95 1.81 -1.19 1.98
CA HIS A 95 3.06 -1.87 2.31
C HIS A 95 4.24 -1.28 1.56
N ARG A 96 5.44 -1.82 1.81
CA ARG A 96 6.61 -1.72 0.94
C ARG A 96 7.22 -3.10 0.75
N ASP A 97 7.78 -3.36 -0.42
CA ASP A 97 8.37 -4.66 -0.76
C ASP A 97 9.70 -4.91 -0.02
N ALA A 98 10.03 -6.16 0.22
CA ALA A 98 11.26 -6.61 0.90
C ALA A 98 12.23 -7.26 -0.10
N ILE A 99 12.80 -6.45 -1.01
CA ILE A 99 13.72 -6.95 -2.03
C ILE A 99 15.16 -6.81 -1.50
N SER A 100 15.86 -7.93 -1.35
CA SER A 100 17.26 -7.96 -0.90
C SER A 100 18.13 -8.84 -1.79
N ASP A 101 19.45 -8.68 -1.68
CA ASP A 101 20.45 -9.53 -2.34
C ASP A 101 20.78 -10.81 -1.56
N GLY A 102 20.13 -11.02 -0.40
CA GLY A 102 20.38 -12.14 0.50
C GLY A 102 21.64 -11.98 1.37
N ASN A 103 22.44 -10.92 1.19
CA ASN A 103 23.65 -10.62 1.94
C ASN A 103 23.53 -9.36 2.80
N GLY A 104 22.30 -8.89 3.04
CA GLY A 104 22.01 -7.68 3.81
C GLY A 104 21.90 -6.41 2.96
N GLY A 105 22.15 -6.48 1.65
CA GLY A 105 21.90 -5.37 0.72
C GLY A 105 20.42 -5.26 0.37
N MET A 106 19.87 -4.06 0.46
CA MET A 106 18.49 -3.76 0.08
C MET A 106 18.44 -3.12 -1.29
N TYR A 107 17.62 -3.67 -2.19
CA TYR A 107 17.36 -3.06 -3.49
C TYR A 107 16.32 -1.95 -3.37
N LYS A 108 16.53 -0.89 -4.15
CA LYS A 108 15.50 0.08 -4.44
C LYS A 108 14.98 -0.07 -5.87
N VAL A 109 13.72 0.21 -6.06
CA VAL A 109 13.05 0.17 -7.35
C VAL A 109 12.60 1.59 -7.70
N VAL A 110 13.07 2.13 -8.83
CA VAL A 110 12.87 3.55 -9.17
C VAL A 110 12.36 3.75 -10.59
N SER A 111 11.56 4.79 -10.75
CA SER A 111 11.12 5.34 -12.04
C SER A 111 11.42 6.84 -12.07
N GLY A 112 11.89 7.36 -13.20
CA GLY A 112 12.08 8.79 -13.41
C GLY A 112 10.75 9.49 -13.67
N VAL A 113 10.39 10.45 -12.84
CA VAL A 113 9.18 11.28 -12.98
C VAL A 113 9.60 12.75 -12.95
N ALA A 114 9.42 13.47 -14.04
CA ALA A 114 9.76 14.90 -14.16
C ALA A 114 11.19 15.25 -13.66
N GLY A 115 12.16 14.35 -13.89
CA GLY A 115 13.56 14.56 -13.53
C GLY A 115 13.94 14.18 -12.11
N VAL A 116 13.02 13.64 -11.33
CA VAL A 116 13.28 13.10 -9.98
C VAL A 116 12.92 11.60 -9.92
N ASN A 117 13.48 10.89 -8.95
CA ASN A 117 13.16 9.49 -8.74
C ASN A 117 11.86 9.35 -7.94
N ALA A 118 10.97 8.48 -8.41
CA ALA A 118 9.83 7.96 -7.69
C ALA A 118 10.03 6.47 -7.40
N ALA A 119 9.53 5.97 -6.29
CA ALA A 119 9.55 4.54 -6.00
C ALA A 119 8.59 3.80 -6.95
N GLN A 120 9.04 2.74 -7.64
CA GLN A 120 8.12 1.92 -8.42
C GLN A 120 7.16 1.18 -7.48
N MET A 121 5.90 1.14 -7.86
CA MET A 121 4.85 0.45 -7.11
C MET A 121 4.44 -0.86 -7.77
N SER A 122 3.82 -1.76 -7.00
CA SER A 122 3.11 -2.93 -7.56
C SER A 122 1.90 -3.28 -6.71
N PHE A 123 0.85 -3.79 -7.35
CA PHE A 123 -0.25 -4.42 -6.64
C PHE A 123 0.04 -5.91 -6.41
N VAL A 124 -0.37 -6.39 -5.25
CA VAL A 124 -0.41 -7.82 -4.92
C VAL A 124 -1.87 -8.21 -4.79
N ILE A 125 -2.30 -9.14 -5.63
CA ILE A 125 -3.68 -9.65 -5.63
C ILE A 125 -3.69 -11.07 -5.10
N GLY A 126 -4.43 -11.24 -4.01
CA GLY A 126 -4.71 -12.54 -3.44
C GLY A 126 -5.78 -13.28 -4.21
N THR A 127 -5.79 -14.60 -4.07
CA THR A 127 -6.83 -15.47 -4.65
C THR A 127 -7.32 -16.49 -3.63
N ASP A 128 -8.29 -17.30 -4.03
CA ASP A 128 -8.79 -18.47 -3.30
C ASP A 128 -7.90 -19.72 -3.46
N GLY A 129 -6.82 -19.65 -4.22
CA GLY A 129 -5.91 -20.77 -4.49
C GLY A 129 -5.25 -21.37 -3.24
N GLY A 130 -5.25 -20.67 -2.11
CA GLY A 130 -4.80 -21.15 -0.80
C GLY A 130 -5.88 -21.89 0.01
N GLY A 131 -7.09 -22.07 -0.52
CA GLY A 131 -8.19 -22.80 0.12
C GLY A 131 -9.09 -21.96 1.02
N LEU A 132 -8.83 -20.66 1.17
CA LEU A 132 -9.73 -19.72 1.84
C LEU A 132 -10.63 -19.05 0.80
N GLU A 133 -11.92 -18.93 1.10
CA GLU A 133 -12.87 -18.25 0.21
C GLU A 133 -12.45 -16.81 -0.07
N HIS A 134 -12.42 -16.45 -1.34
CA HIS A 134 -12.14 -15.10 -1.81
C HIS A 134 -13.00 -14.80 -3.05
N PRO A 135 -14.31 -14.52 -2.86
CA PRO A 135 -15.26 -14.40 -3.99
C PRO A 135 -14.98 -13.19 -4.88
N HIS A 136 -14.25 -12.18 -4.38
CA HIS A 136 -14.04 -10.89 -5.06
C HIS A 136 -12.66 -10.72 -5.70
N TRP A 137 -11.83 -11.75 -5.78
CA TRP A 137 -10.44 -11.56 -6.23
C TRP A 137 -10.33 -11.08 -7.69
N GLN A 138 -11.29 -11.47 -8.55
CA GLN A 138 -11.31 -10.99 -9.94
C GLN A 138 -11.69 -9.52 -10.05
N GLU A 139 -12.61 -9.05 -9.22
CA GLU A 139 -12.99 -7.64 -9.12
C GLU A 139 -11.82 -6.80 -8.60
N ASN A 140 -11.13 -7.27 -7.57
CA ASN A 140 -9.92 -6.64 -7.03
C ASN A 140 -8.84 -6.54 -8.12
N LEU A 141 -8.62 -7.62 -8.90
CA LEU A 141 -7.68 -7.60 -10.02
C LEU A 141 -8.09 -6.60 -11.11
N LYS A 142 -9.37 -6.51 -11.45
CA LYS A 142 -9.88 -5.54 -12.44
C LYS A 142 -9.63 -4.11 -11.98
N LEU A 143 -9.91 -3.79 -10.71
CA LEU A 143 -9.67 -2.47 -10.16
C LEU A 143 -8.17 -2.14 -10.15
N ALA A 144 -7.31 -3.06 -9.70
CA ALA A 144 -5.86 -2.88 -9.73
C ALA A 144 -5.35 -2.63 -11.17
N ALA A 145 -5.86 -3.37 -12.15
CA ALA A 145 -5.49 -3.22 -13.55
C ALA A 145 -5.94 -1.85 -14.11
N ALA A 146 -7.12 -1.37 -13.75
CA ALA A 146 -7.60 -0.06 -14.17
C ALA A 146 -6.74 1.08 -13.61
N ILE A 147 -6.39 1.03 -12.31
CA ILE A 147 -5.49 2.01 -11.68
C ILE A 147 -4.09 1.93 -12.31
N GLN A 148 -3.57 0.72 -12.53
CA GLN A 148 -2.27 0.54 -13.18
C GLN A 148 -2.25 1.08 -14.61
N GLN A 149 -3.31 0.89 -15.38
CA GLN A 149 -3.41 1.42 -16.74
C GLN A 149 -3.43 2.95 -16.74
N ASN A 150 -4.23 3.56 -15.85
CA ASN A 150 -4.27 5.02 -15.69
C ASN A 150 -2.87 5.60 -15.39
N LEU A 151 -2.13 4.95 -14.46
CA LEU A 151 -0.75 5.34 -14.16
C LEU A 151 0.20 5.12 -15.34
N ALA A 152 0.07 4.01 -16.06
CA ALA A 152 0.96 3.66 -17.17
C ALA A 152 0.81 4.62 -18.36
N ASP A 153 -0.37 5.17 -18.59
CA ASP A 153 -0.63 6.14 -19.65
C ASP A 153 0.18 7.43 -19.44
N SER A 154 0.40 7.85 -18.20
CA SER A 154 1.18 9.04 -17.85
C SER A 154 2.61 8.74 -17.40
N TYR A 155 2.84 7.58 -16.80
CA TYR A 155 4.11 7.16 -16.16
C TYR A 155 4.42 5.69 -16.47
N PRO A 156 4.84 5.35 -17.73
CA PRO A 156 4.90 3.96 -18.22
C PRO A 156 5.82 3.02 -17.41
N THR A 157 6.76 3.55 -16.65
CA THR A 157 7.73 2.76 -15.87
C THR A 157 7.47 2.80 -14.37
N LEU A 158 6.40 3.48 -13.90
CA LEU A 158 6.14 3.66 -12.48
C LEU A 158 5.58 2.40 -11.81
N MET A 159 4.75 1.64 -12.54
CA MET A 159 4.18 0.40 -12.04
C MET A 159 5.02 -0.81 -12.46
N ARG A 160 5.34 -1.67 -11.52
CA ARG A 160 5.83 -3.04 -11.75
C ARG A 160 4.63 -3.94 -12.07
N PRO A 161 4.82 -5.13 -12.66
CA PRO A 161 3.73 -6.06 -12.94
C PRO A 161 2.91 -6.39 -11.68
N ILE A 162 1.59 -6.51 -11.84
CA ILE A 162 0.72 -7.03 -10.78
C ILE A 162 1.14 -8.45 -10.43
N THR A 163 1.29 -8.74 -9.16
CA THR A 163 1.62 -10.06 -8.66
C THR A 163 0.36 -10.76 -8.14
N VAL A 164 0.04 -11.94 -8.68
CA VAL A 164 -1.08 -12.77 -8.22
C VAL A 164 -0.55 -13.87 -7.30
N ARG A 165 -1.17 -14.05 -6.14
CA ARG A 165 -0.75 -14.98 -5.09
C ARG A 165 -1.91 -15.85 -4.60
N ASN A 166 -1.58 -17.02 -4.05
CA ASN A 166 -2.59 -17.94 -3.47
C ASN A 166 -3.06 -17.52 -2.06
N SER A 167 -2.43 -16.54 -1.43
CA SER A 167 -2.85 -16.01 -0.12
C SER A 167 -3.92 -14.94 -0.29
N ARG A 168 -4.88 -14.86 0.63
CA ARG A 168 -6.05 -13.98 0.54
C ARG A 168 -5.77 -12.51 0.90
N TYR A 169 -4.79 -12.21 1.74
CA TYR A 169 -4.37 -10.86 2.16
C TYR A 169 -5.53 -9.96 2.64
N ASN A 170 -6.54 -10.50 3.32
CA ASN A 170 -7.76 -9.80 3.73
C ASN A 170 -8.57 -9.13 2.59
N GLN A 171 -8.22 -9.38 1.33
CA GLN A 171 -8.85 -8.75 0.16
C GLN A 171 -10.26 -9.29 -0.15
N HIS A 172 -10.73 -10.28 0.59
CA HIS A 172 -12.10 -10.81 0.49
C HIS A 172 -13.15 -9.89 1.11
N THR A 173 -12.75 -8.84 1.81
CA THR A 173 -13.64 -7.96 2.57
C THR A 173 -14.50 -7.08 1.69
N THR A 174 -14.04 -6.70 0.49
CA THR A 174 -14.81 -5.93 -0.50
C THR A 174 -14.28 -6.16 -1.91
N PRO A 175 -15.09 -6.00 -2.97
CA PRO A 175 -14.64 -6.01 -4.38
C PRO A 175 -13.56 -4.96 -4.69
N GLY A 176 -13.37 -3.96 -3.84
CA GLY A 176 -12.34 -2.93 -3.95
C GLY A 176 -11.22 -3.06 -2.91
N SER A 177 -10.88 -4.26 -2.43
CA SER A 177 -9.75 -4.44 -1.52
C SER A 177 -8.45 -4.68 -2.28
N LEU A 178 -7.45 -3.84 -2.05
CA LEU A 178 -6.15 -3.88 -2.71
C LEU A 178 -5.01 -3.87 -1.70
N LEU A 179 -3.91 -4.56 -2.02
CA LEU A 179 -2.62 -4.42 -1.37
C LEU A 179 -1.65 -3.78 -2.35
N VAL A 180 -0.98 -2.72 -1.93
CA VAL A 180 0.01 -2.01 -2.74
C VAL A 180 1.37 -1.97 -2.06
N GLU A 181 2.40 -2.36 -2.81
CA GLU A 181 3.80 -2.21 -2.45
C GLU A 181 4.30 -0.85 -2.93
N MET A 182 4.54 0.07 -2.02
CA MET A 182 4.99 1.44 -2.29
C MET A 182 6.51 1.50 -2.32
N GLY A 183 7.11 0.97 -3.39
CA GLY A 183 8.55 0.79 -3.47
C GLY A 183 9.04 -0.44 -2.71
N ALA A 184 10.30 -0.41 -2.31
CA ALA A 184 10.96 -1.45 -1.52
C ALA A 184 11.80 -0.85 -0.38
N ALA A 185 12.29 -1.67 0.54
CA ALA A 185 13.08 -1.25 1.69
C ALA A 185 14.30 -0.37 1.35
N GLY A 186 14.89 -0.56 0.17
CA GLY A 186 16.00 0.25 -0.32
C GLY A 186 15.62 1.64 -0.85
N ASN A 187 14.33 1.91 -1.10
CA ASN A 187 13.88 3.24 -1.50
C ASN A 187 13.98 4.24 -0.35
N SER A 188 14.08 5.53 -0.67
CA SER A 188 13.88 6.59 0.32
C SER A 188 12.39 6.85 0.54
N LEU A 189 12.07 7.41 1.71
CA LEU A 189 10.70 7.83 2.01
C LEU A 189 10.20 8.89 1.00
N ASP A 190 11.05 9.83 0.58
CA ASP A 190 10.68 10.85 -0.41
C ASP A 190 10.29 10.26 -1.77
N GLU A 191 11.01 9.21 -2.22
CA GLU A 191 10.66 8.46 -3.44
C GLU A 191 9.27 7.81 -3.31
N ALA A 192 8.94 7.24 -2.14
CA ALA A 192 7.65 6.64 -1.84
C ALA A 192 6.53 7.69 -1.73
N LEU A 193 6.79 8.85 -1.12
CA LEU A 193 5.81 9.94 -1.00
C LEU A 193 5.45 10.55 -2.35
N LEU A 194 6.41 10.65 -3.29
CA LEU A 194 6.09 11.07 -4.66
C LEU A 194 5.13 10.08 -5.32
N SER A 195 5.42 8.78 -5.19
CA SER A 195 4.55 7.73 -5.74
C SER A 195 3.17 7.70 -5.08
N ALA A 196 3.09 7.99 -3.77
CA ALA A 196 1.83 8.09 -3.03
C ALA A 196 0.89 9.15 -3.63
N ARG A 197 1.43 10.32 -3.98
CA ARG A 197 0.66 11.38 -4.65
C ARG A 197 0.15 10.95 -6.02
N LEU A 198 0.98 10.25 -6.80
CA LEU A 198 0.59 9.78 -8.12
C LEU A 198 -0.47 8.68 -8.03
N LEU A 199 -0.32 7.74 -7.09
CA LEU A 199 -1.30 6.69 -6.82
C LEU A 199 -2.64 7.29 -6.37
N GLY A 200 -2.63 8.24 -5.43
CA GLY A 200 -3.85 8.88 -4.94
C GLY A 200 -4.64 9.57 -6.06
N LYS A 201 -3.94 10.26 -6.98
CA LYS A 201 -4.59 10.87 -8.16
C LYS A 201 -5.21 9.83 -9.08
N ALA A 202 -4.48 8.76 -9.41
CA ALA A 202 -4.98 7.70 -10.28
C ALA A 202 -6.19 6.97 -9.66
N ILE A 203 -6.17 6.71 -8.35
CA ILE A 203 -7.32 6.13 -7.64
C ILE A 203 -8.51 7.09 -7.73
N ALA A 204 -8.32 8.39 -7.49
CA ALA A 204 -9.41 9.37 -7.54
C ALA A 204 -10.03 9.48 -8.95
N GLU A 205 -9.21 9.45 -9.99
CA GLU A 205 -9.67 9.46 -11.38
C GLU A 205 -10.49 8.20 -11.71
N VAL A 206 -9.97 7.01 -11.38
CA VAL A 206 -10.66 5.74 -11.64
C VAL A 206 -11.97 5.63 -10.83
N MET A 207 -11.99 6.09 -9.58
CA MET A 207 -13.22 6.09 -8.76
C MET A 207 -14.22 7.16 -9.17
N GLY A 208 -13.78 8.24 -9.79
CA GLY A 208 -14.66 9.32 -10.30
C GLY A 208 -15.29 9.01 -11.65
N GLU A 209 -14.76 8.04 -12.39
CA GLU A 209 -15.28 7.58 -13.69
C GLU A 209 -16.28 6.42 -13.57
N ALA A 210 -16.51 5.88 -12.36
CA ALA A 210 -17.34 4.72 -12.09
C ALA A 210 -18.81 5.08 -11.78
#